data_9bd6b859345eed7a2a7a273d55840b47
#
_entry.id   9bd6b859345eed7a2a7a273d55840b47
#
_cell.length_a   1.000
_cell.length_b   1.000
_cell.length_c   1.000
_cell.angle_alpha   90.00
_cell.angle_beta   90.00
_cell.angle_gamma   90.00
#
_symmetry.space_group_name_H-M   'P 1'
#
loop_
_entity.id
_entity.type
_entity.pdbx_description
1 polymer ?
#
loop_
_entity_poly.entity_id
_entity_poly.type
_entity_poly.pdbx_seq_one_letter_code
_entity_poly.pdbx_strand_id
1 'polypeptide(L)'
;GTLSEIVGQNDAVKALASKIASPYPQHLILYGPPGVGKTTAARLVLEEAKKTAWSAFGENAPFVECDGTTLRWDSRDITNPLIGSVHDPIYQGAQRELADDGIPEPKPGLVTDAHGGILFIDEIGELDPILLNKLLKVLEDKRVPFESAYYDEENPYVPAYIKKLFRDGAPADFILIGATTREPQEINPAIRSRCAEVFFEPLRPEDVETIVKNAAEKLKVSLEDGVAEMISEYTMEGRKAVNLLADAYSLAVYEAGGAGKNFISREIMRRTARGSRLTVSHHKMASDVPEVGHVFGLGVSGFSGSTIEIEAAAYPAKEAGKGTLHFNNTAGSMAKDSVATAASVVRRLTDKNL
;
A
#
# COMPACT_ATOMS: atom_id res chain seq x y z
N GLY A 1 -13.97 14.62 2.04
CA GLY A 1 -14.04 13.50 2.98
C GLY A 1 -13.57 13.90 4.36
N THR A 2 -13.96 13.16 5.35
CA THR A 2 -13.56 13.34 6.74
C THR A 2 -12.85 12.08 7.24
N LEU A 3 -12.04 12.19 8.31
CA LEU A 3 -11.34 11.05 8.90
C LEU A 3 -12.29 9.93 9.36
N SER A 4 -13.52 10.27 9.72
CA SER A 4 -14.56 9.28 10.09
C SER A 4 -15.00 8.36 8.95
N GLU A 5 -14.64 8.67 7.70
CA GLU A 5 -14.91 7.81 6.55
C GLU A 5 -13.95 6.62 6.45
N ILE A 6 -12.85 6.64 7.21
CA ILE A 6 -11.87 5.54 7.25
C ILE A 6 -12.36 4.50 8.26
N VAL A 7 -12.81 3.38 7.74
CA VAL A 7 -13.41 2.31 8.53
C VAL A 7 -12.33 1.36 9.06
N GLY A 8 -12.47 0.91 10.30
CA GLY A 8 -11.64 -0.14 10.90
C GLY A 8 -10.20 0.25 11.28
N GLN A 9 -9.82 1.55 11.17
CA GLN A 9 -8.42 2.01 11.34
C GLN A 9 -8.26 3.11 12.41
N ASN A 10 -9.10 3.14 13.42
CA ASN A 10 -9.14 4.24 14.40
C ASN A 10 -7.78 4.53 15.05
N ASP A 11 -7.06 3.50 15.48
CA ASP A 11 -5.78 3.65 16.17
C ASP A 11 -4.68 4.11 15.19
N ALA A 12 -4.64 3.55 14.00
CA ALA A 12 -3.69 3.94 12.95
C ALA A 12 -3.91 5.40 12.52
N VAL A 13 -5.17 5.80 12.29
CA VAL A 13 -5.53 7.18 11.91
C VAL A 13 -5.17 8.16 13.03
N LYS A 14 -5.44 7.81 14.29
CA LYS A 14 -5.07 8.63 15.45
C LYS A 14 -3.56 8.77 15.60
N ALA A 15 -2.82 7.67 15.43
CA ALA A 15 -1.36 7.67 15.46
C ALA A 15 -0.77 8.53 14.33
N LEU A 16 -1.31 8.40 13.10
CA LEU A 16 -0.93 9.20 11.94
C LEU A 16 -1.22 10.69 12.18
N ALA A 17 -2.43 11.03 12.62
CA ALA A 17 -2.84 12.39 12.87
C ALA A 17 -1.98 13.08 13.95
N SER A 18 -1.66 12.36 15.04
CA SER A 18 -0.82 12.90 16.12
C SER A 18 0.61 13.26 15.66
N LYS A 19 1.14 12.54 14.66
CA LYS A 19 2.48 12.75 14.12
C LYS A 19 2.53 13.82 13.03
N ILE A 20 1.44 13.99 12.28
CA ILE A 20 1.35 14.96 11.17
C ILE A 20 0.82 16.30 11.66
N ALA A 21 -0.26 16.35 12.43
CA ALA A 21 -0.83 17.59 12.96
C ALA A 21 -0.04 18.15 14.16
N SER A 22 1.25 17.92 14.19
CA SER A 22 2.18 18.39 15.21
C SER A 22 2.89 19.69 14.75
N PRO A 23 3.35 20.55 15.65
CA PRO A 23 4.29 21.62 15.31
C PRO A 23 5.60 21.11 14.69
N TYR A 24 5.96 19.86 14.99
CA TYR A 24 7.15 19.17 14.49
C TYR A 24 6.73 17.84 13.83
N PRO A 25 6.16 17.89 12.61
CA PRO A 25 5.72 16.68 11.92
C PRO A 25 6.90 15.77 11.61
N GLN A 26 6.63 14.46 11.63
CA GLN A 26 7.63 13.41 11.42
C GLN A 26 7.44 12.75 10.06
N HIS A 27 8.55 12.27 9.47
CA HIS A 27 8.48 11.32 8.34
C HIS A 27 7.89 10.00 8.84
N LEU A 28 7.12 9.33 7.99
CA LEU A 28 6.34 8.15 8.37
C LEU A 28 6.47 7.03 7.34
N ILE A 29 6.38 5.80 7.83
CA ILE A 29 6.09 4.62 7.00
C ILE A 29 4.80 4.00 7.50
N LEU A 30 3.85 3.83 6.58
CA LEU A 30 2.56 3.20 6.81
C LEU A 30 2.62 1.75 6.33
N TYR A 31 2.53 0.82 7.25
CA TYR A 31 2.49 -0.61 6.97
C TYR A 31 1.05 -1.11 6.94
N GLY A 32 0.79 -2.12 6.16
CA GLY A 32 -0.49 -2.81 6.16
C GLY A 32 -0.91 -3.35 4.79
N PRO A 33 -1.95 -4.18 4.76
CA PRO A 33 -2.45 -4.80 3.53
C PRO A 33 -2.89 -3.77 2.49
N PRO A 34 -3.04 -4.16 1.21
CA PRO A 34 -3.61 -3.28 0.20
C PRO A 34 -5.08 -2.96 0.50
N GLY A 35 -5.53 -1.79 0.08
CA GLY A 35 -6.95 -1.42 0.15
C GLY A 35 -7.51 -1.11 1.54
N VAL A 36 -6.66 -0.96 2.57
CA VAL A 36 -7.09 -0.62 3.95
C VAL A 36 -7.21 0.90 4.22
N GLY A 37 -6.91 1.74 3.22
CA GLY A 37 -7.11 3.19 3.31
C GLY A 37 -5.86 4.02 3.66
N LYS A 38 -4.64 3.49 3.56
CA LYS A 38 -3.38 4.21 3.89
C LYS A 38 -3.25 5.56 3.18
N THR A 39 -3.40 5.60 1.87
CA THR A 39 -3.30 6.83 1.06
C THR A 39 -4.40 7.82 1.40
N THR A 40 -5.64 7.34 1.57
CA THR A 40 -6.79 8.16 1.94
C THR A 40 -6.58 8.78 3.32
N ALA A 41 -6.09 7.99 4.29
CA ALA A 41 -5.80 8.48 5.62
C ALA A 41 -4.74 9.59 5.61
N ALA A 42 -3.63 9.39 4.89
CA ALA A 42 -2.57 10.38 4.79
C ALA A 42 -3.07 11.71 4.20
N ARG A 43 -3.88 11.65 3.14
CA ARG A 43 -4.47 12.83 2.52
C ARG A 43 -5.44 13.55 3.44
N LEU A 44 -6.34 12.84 4.11
CA LEU A 44 -7.33 13.44 5.00
C LEU A 44 -6.70 14.01 6.26
N VAL A 45 -5.66 13.38 6.79
CA VAL A 45 -4.90 13.89 7.94
C VAL A 45 -4.20 15.20 7.59
N LEU A 46 -3.65 15.36 6.38
CA LEU A 46 -3.11 16.65 5.95
C LEU A 46 -4.20 17.72 5.89
N GLU A 47 -5.38 17.40 5.32
CA GLU A 47 -6.49 18.36 5.24
C GLU A 47 -7.00 18.79 6.63
N GLU A 48 -6.98 17.90 7.62
CA GLU A 48 -7.26 18.27 9.01
C GLU A 48 -6.12 19.09 9.64
N ALA A 49 -4.86 18.72 9.36
CA ALA A 49 -3.71 19.45 9.87
C ALA A 49 -3.68 20.91 9.38
N LYS A 50 -4.05 21.18 8.13
CA LYS A 50 -4.15 22.54 7.57
C LYS A 50 -5.12 23.45 8.35
N LYS A 51 -6.14 22.88 8.98
CA LYS A 51 -7.14 23.62 9.78
C LYS A 51 -6.68 23.87 11.22
N THR A 52 -5.57 23.27 11.62
CA THR A 52 -5.11 23.26 13.02
C THR A 52 -4.10 24.39 13.23
N ALA A 53 -4.38 25.30 14.16
CA ALA A 53 -3.58 26.51 14.39
C ALA A 53 -2.11 26.26 14.78
N TRP A 54 -1.82 25.09 15.38
CA TRP A 54 -0.47 24.72 15.80
C TRP A 54 0.25 23.79 14.81
N SER A 55 -0.38 23.47 13.69
CA SER A 55 0.24 22.64 12.64
C SER A 55 1.34 23.41 11.90
N ALA A 56 2.38 22.70 11.50
CA ALA A 56 3.43 23.24 10.64
C ALA A 56 2.99 23.45 9.18
N PHE A 57 1.83 22.90 8.79
CA PHE A 57 1.34 22.98 7.40
C PHE A 57 0.48 24.22 7.19
N GLY A 58 0.80 25.00 6.16
CA GLY A 58 -0.04 26.10 5.70
C GLY A 58 -1.29 25.61 4.95
N GLU A 59 -2.26 26.51 4.73
CA GLU A 59 -3.51 26.20 4.02
C GLU A 59 -3.31 25.58 2.63
N ASN A 60 -2.25 26.01 1.95
CA ASN A 60 -1.91 25.56 0.59
C ASN A 60 -0.87 24.45 0.57
N ALA A 61 -0.59 23.78 1.70
CA ALA A 61 0.37 22.69 1.75
C ALA A 61 0.02 21.59 0.73
N PRO A 62 0.92 21.24 -0.21
CA PRO A 62 0.64 20.28 -1.26
C PRO A 62 0.63 18.84 -0.70
N PHE A 63 -0.16 17.98 -1.36
CA PHE A 63 -0.07 16.53 -1.21
C PHE A 63 0.34 15.96 -2.56
N VAL A 64 1.61 15.59 -2.70
CA VAL A 64 2.17 15.02 -3.93
C VAL A 64 2.25 13.52 -3.76
N GLU A 65 1.65 12.77 -4.69
CA GLU A 65 1.57 11.32 -4.66
C GLU A 65 2.33 10.72 -5.83
N CYS A 66 3.11 9.68 -5.57
CA CYS A 66 3.76 8.88 -6.59
C CYS A 66 3.83 7.41 -6.16
N ASP A 67 4.13 6.53 -7.12
CA ASP A 67 4.22 5.10 -6.95
C ASP A 67 5.68 4.64 -7.08
N GLY A 68 6.23 4.06 -6.02
CA GLY A 68 7.60 3.56 -5.98
C GLY A 68 7.88 2.45 -7.00
N THR A 69 6.85 1.73 -7.45
CA THR A 69 7.00 0.68 -8.47
C THR A 69 7.29 1.24 -9.86
N THR A 70 6.85 2.47 -10.14
CA THR A 70 7.00 3.13 -11.45
C THR A 70 8.24 3.99 -11.55
N LEU A 71 8.80 4.41 -10.41
CA LEU A 71 9.99 5.24 -10.37
C LEU A 71 11.24 4.37 -10.52
N ARG A 72 11.98 4.58 -11.60
CA ARG A 72 13.23 3.85 -11.89
C ARG A 72 14.36 4.83 -12.11
N TRP A 73 15.56 4.41 -11.74
CA TRP A 73 16.78 5.10 -12.09
C TRP A 73 17.32 4.54 -13.41
N ASP A 74 17.42 5.39 -14.42
CA ASP A 74 18.16 5.08 -15.64
C ASP A 74 19.32 6.07 -15.77
N SER A 75 20.54 5.55 -15.80
CA SER A 75 21.74 6.39 -15.99
C SER A 75 21.82 7.05 -17.37
N ARG A 76 21.03 6.57 -18.34
CA ARG A 76 20.91 7.11 -19.68
C ARG A 76 19.78 8.11 -19.82
N ASP A 77 18.80 8.06 -18.93
CA ASP A 77 17.67 8.97 -18.90
C ASP A 77 18.04 10.16 -18.03
N ILE A 78 18.19 11.31 -18.68
CA ILE A 78 18.49 12.58 -18.02
C ILE A 78 17.27 13.04 -17.20
N THR A 79 16.08 12.47 -17.47
CA THR A 79 14.85 12.81 -16.77
C THR A 79 14.70 12.02 -15.48
N ASN A 80 14.69 12.70 -14.34
CA ASN A 80 14.36 12.10 -13.05
C ASN A 80 13.11 12.78 -12.47
N PRO A 81 11.94 12.18 -12.61
CA PRO A 81 10.70 12.80 -12.18
C PRO A 81 10.64 13.01 -10.65
N LEU A 82 11.30 12.18 -9.86
CA LEU A 82 11.26 12.30 -8.39
C LEU A 82 12.13 13.47 -7.90
N ILE A 83 13.40 13.45 -8.24
CA ILE A 83 14.38 14.41 -7.72
C ILE A 83 14.46 15.66 -8.59
N GLY A 84 14.27 15.53 -9.89
CA GLY A 84 14.50 16.54 -10.90
C GLY A 84 15.76 16.26 -11.71
N SER A 85 15.97 17.04 -12.74
CA SER A 85 17.02 16.84 -13.75
C SER A 85 17.50 18.16 -14.32
N VAL A 86 18.61 18.12 -15.05
CA VAL A 86 19.06 19.25 -15.88
C VAL A 86 19.01 18.82 -17.34
N HIS A 87 18.31 19.56 -18.15
CA HIS A 87 18.27 19.38 -19.60
C HIS A 87 19.37 20.24 -20.20
N ASP A 88 20.48 19.63 -20.57
CA ASP A 88 21.56 20.31 -21.25
C ASP A 88 21.15 20.74 -22.66
N PRO A 89 21.77 21.78 -23.25
CA PRO A 89 21.37 22.33 -24.57
C PRO A 89 21.35 21.32 -25.71
N ILE A 90 22.14 20.25 -25.58
CA ILE A 90 22.21 19.16 -26.56
C ILE A 90 21.13 18.11 -26.40
N TYR A 91 20.30 18.20 -25.34
CA TYR A 91 19.26 17.25 -25.05
C TYR A 91 18.01 17.49 -25.89
N GLN A 92 17.44 16.45 -26.50
CA GLN A 92 16.28 16.57 -27.42
C GLN A 92 15.00 17.11 -26.77
N GLY A 93 14.91 17.17 -25.46
CA GLY A 93 13.78 17.67 -24.68
C GLY A 93 13.99 19.11 -24.15
N ALA A 94 15.12 19.76 -24.41
CA ALA A 94 15.38 21.12 -23.96
C ALA A 94 14.47 22.15 -24.68
N GLN A 95 14.11 23.22 -23.97
CA GLN A 95 13.39 24.32 -24.62
C GLN A 95 14.24 24.92 -25.72
N ARG A 96 13.65 25.09 -26.91
CA ARG A 96 14.39 25.48 -28.12
C ARG A 96 15.13 26.79 -27.95
N GLU A 97 14.51 27.80 -27.35
CA GLU A 97 15.12 29.11 -27.11
C GLU A 97 16.34 29.02 -26.19
N LEU A 98 16.26 28.25 -25.10
CA LEU A 98 17.38 28.06 -24.17
C LEU A 98 18.48 27.19 -24.79
N ALA A 99 18.10 26.18 -25.57
CA ALA A 99 19.07 25.33 -26.27
C ALA A 99 19.85 26.07 -27.35
N ASP A 100 19.19 26.95 -28.08
CA ASP A 100 19.83 27.79 -29.12
C ASP A 100 20.83 28.78 -28.49
N ASP A 101 20.57 29.25 -27.25
CA ASP A 101 21.48 30.12 -26.49
C ASP A 101 22.54 29.34 -25.69
N GLY A 102 22.54 28.00 -25.77
CA GLY A 102 23.48 27.15 -25.05
C GLY A 102 23.25 27.09 -23.53
N ILE A 103 22.02 27.36 -23.07
CA ILE A 103 21.66 27.45 -21.63
C ILE A 103 21.05 26.13 -21.16
N PRO A 104 21.63 25.50 -20.12
CA PRO A 104 21.04 24.33 -19.51
C PRO A 104 19.78 24.68 -18.69
N GLU A 105 18.73 23.84 -18.79
CA GLU A 105 17.45 24.06 -18.13
C GLU A 105 17.28 23.10 -16.94
N PRO A 106 17.33 23.60 -15.68
CA PRO A 106 17.01 22.78 -14.52
C PRO A 106 15.50 22.54 -14.44
N LYS A 107 15.11 21.28 -14.30
CA LYS A 107 13.74 20.82 -14.13
C LYS A 107 13.56 20.27 -12.71
N PRO A 108 12.91 21.01 -11.79
CA PRO A 108 12.55 20.47 -10.49
C PRO A 108 11.66 19.23 -10.59
N GLY A 109 11.79 18.33 -9.61
CA GLY A 109 10.99 17.11 -9.55
C GLY A 109 9.89 17.15 -8.47
N LEU A 110 9.27 15.99 -8.23
CA LEU A 110 8.17 15.83 -7.27
C LEU A 110 8.55 16.24 -5.84
N VAL A 111 9.82 16.08 -5.45
CA VAL A 111 10.30 16.53 -4.13
C VAL A 111 10.18 18.05 -3.96
N THR A 112 10.35 18.81 -5.03
CA THR A 112 10.16 20.28 -5.03
C THR A 112 8.68 20.63 -5.07
N ASP A 113 7.87 19.89 -5.82
CA ASP A 113 6.41 20.08 -5.85
C ASP A 113 5.79 19.82 -4.47
N ALA A 114 6.39 18.93 -3.67
CA ALA A 114 5.96 18.64 -2.32
C ALA A 114 6.45 19.65 -1.25
N HIS A 115 7.25 20.64 -1.64
CA HIS A 115 7.79 21.62 -0.69
C HIS A 115 6.70 22.29 0.14
N GLY A 116 6.88 22.31 1.46
CA GLY A 116 5.91 22.84 2.42
C GLY A 116 4.71 21.91 2.71
N GLY A 117 4.70 20.71 2.16
CA GLY A 117 3.61 19.74 2.29
C GLY A 117 4.07 18.31 2.51
N ILE A 118 3.40 17.39 1.88
CA ILE A 118 3.64 15.94 1.98
C ILE A 118 4.01 15.36 0.63
N LEU A 119 5.11 14.58 0.60
CA LEU A 119 5.41 13.63 -0.47
C LEU A 119 4.96 12.24 -0.01
N PHE A 120 3.94 11.70 -0.67
CA PHE A 120 3.43 10.37 -0.44
C PHE A 120 3.97 9.41 -1.50
N ILE A 121 4.68 8.38 -1.08
CA ILE A 121 5.21 7.33 -1.97
C ILE A 121 4.50 6.03 -1.64
N ASP A 122 3.60 5.60 -2.53
CA ASP A 122 3.00 4.26 -2.43
C ASP A 122 4.02 3.20 -2.81
N GLU A 123 3.98 2.06 -2.15
CA GLU A 123 4.96 0.97 -2.30
C GLU A 123 6.43 1.46 -2.22
N ILE A 124 6.74 2.22 -1.17
CA ILE A 124 8.08 2.78 -0.95
C ILE A 124 9.17 1.69 -0.88
N GLY A 125 8.81 0.47 -0.47
CA GLY A 125 9.71 -0.68 -0.46
C GLY A 125 10.17 -1.13 -1.84
N GLU A 126 9.48 -0.71 -2.92
CA GLU A 126 9.82 -1.01 -4.31
C GLU A 126 10.66 0.09 -4.97
N LEU A 127 10.90 1.20 -4.28
CA LEU A 127 11.67 2.30 -4.83
C LEU A 127 13.10 1.86 -5.14
N ASP A 128 13.59 2.26 -6.33
CA ASP A 128 14.95 1.98 -6.75
C ASP A 128 15.97 2.42 -5.68
N PRO A 129 16.94 1.59 -5.28
CA PRO A 129 17.91 1.92 -4.23
C PRO A 129 18.70 3.21 -4.47
N ILE A 130 19.00 3.54 -5.74
CA ILE A 130 19.73 4.77 -6.08
C ILE A 130 18.82 5.97 -5.85
N LEU A 131 17.56 5.89 -6.27
CA LEU A 131 16.57 6.94 -5.99
C LEU A 131 16.30 7.10 -4.51
N LEU A 132 16.22 6.01 -3.76
CA LEU A 132 16.08 6.03 -2.31
C LEU A 132 17.24 6.80 -1.64
N ASN A 133 18.48 6.51 -2.01
CA ASN A 133 19.65 7.20 -1.48
C ASN A 133 19.63 8.70 -1.80
N LYS A 134 19.23 9.07 -3.02
CA LYS A 134 19.07 10.48 -3.40
C LYS A 134 17.95 11.15 -2.60
N LEU A 135 16.82 10.47 -2.41
CA LEU A 135 15.71 10.97 -1.59
C LEU A 135 16.15 11.20 -0.13
N LEU A 136 16.91 10.27 0.47
CA LEU A 136 17.44 10.41 1.82
C LEU A 136 18.32 11.66 1.95
N LYS A 137 19.15 11.94 0.94
CA LYS A 137 19.96 13.16 0.91
C LYS A 137 19.10 14.42 0.83
N VAL A 138 18.06 14.42 0.02
CA VAL A 138 17.11 15.54 -0.07
C VAL A 138 16.41 15.80 1.25
N LEU A 139 16.03 14.74 2.00
CA LEU A 139 15.42 14.88 3.32
C LEU A 139 16.36 15.58 4.33
N GLU A 140 17.66 15.35 4.22
CA GLU A 140 18.67 15.99 5.09
C GLU A 140 18.93 17.44 4.65
N ASP A 141 19.17 17.68 3.36
CA ASP A 141 19.57 18.96 2.81
C ASP A 141 18.39 19.93 2.61
N LYS A 142 17.16 19.40 2.54
CA LYS A 142 15.90 20.12 2.26
C LYS A 142 15.92 20.94 0.97
N ARG A 143 16.76 20.54 0.04
CA ARG A 143 16.92 21.13 -1.29
C ARG A 143 17.53 20.14 -2.29
N VAL A 144 17.35 20.42 -3.56
CA VAL A 144 17.97 19.68 -4.66
C VAL A 144 18.97 20.59 -5.36
N PRO A 145 20.27 20.28 -5.34
CA PRO A 145 21.26 20.99 -6.13
C PRO A 145 21.15 20.61 -7.60
N PHE A 146 21.41 21.56 -8.51
CA PHE A 146 21.55 21.32 -9.93
C PHE A 146 22.98 21.61 -10.38
N GLU A 147 23.52 20.77 -11.22
CA GLU A 147 24.86 20.90 -11.79
C GLU A 147 24.83 20.60 -13.29
N SER A 148 25.52 21.42 -14.07
CA SER A 148 25.73 21.21 -15.49
C SER A 148 27.08 21.77 -15.92
N ALA A 149 27.79 21.03 -16.76
CA ALA A 149 29.03 21.52 -17.39
C ALA A 149 28.80 22.67 -18.40
N TYR A 150 27.57 22.87 -18.82
CA TYR A 150 27.16 23.92 -19.76
C TYR A 150 26.71 25.20 -19.07
N TYR A 151 26.61 25.19 -17.73
CA TYR A 151 26.18 26.37 -16.99
C TYR A 151 27.34 27.37 -16.80
N ASP A 152 27.09 28.60 -17.25
CA ASP A 152 27.98 29.73 -17.02
C ASP A 152 27.22 30.85 -16.31
N GLU A 153 27.63 31.18 -15.09
CA GLU A 153 27.00 32.19 -14.25
C GLU A 153 27.20 33.62 -14.84
N GLU A 154 28.31 33.84 -15.51
CA GLU A 154 28.65 35.14 -16.13
C GLU A 154 27.89 35.42 -17.44
N ASN A 155 27.25 34.39 -18.00
CA ASN A 155 26.47 34.56 -19.24
C ASN A 155 25.24 35.47 -18.97
N PRO A 156 25.18 36.66 -19.66
CA PRO A 156 24.10 37.64 -19.44
C PRO A 156 22.74 37.16 -19.94
N TYR A 157 22.70 36.16 -20.83
CA TYR A 157 21.46 35.63 -21.41
C TYR A 157 20.79 34.59 -20.51
N VAL A 158 21.48 34.10 -19.47
CA VAL A 158 20.88 33.15 -18.52
C VAL A 158 19.80 33.85 -17.69
N PRO A 159 18.54 33.38 -17.72
CA PRO A 159 17.45 33.93 -16.94
C PRO A 159 17.74 33.90 -15.42
N ALA A 160 17.29 34.94 -14.73
CA ALA A 160 17.55 35.07 -13.27
C ALA A 160 17.06 33.88 -12.43
N TYR A 161 15.93 33.27 -12.83
CA TYR A 161 15.39 32.10 -12.12
C TYR A 161 16.30 30.87 -12.31
N ILE A 162 16.92 30.68 -13.47
CA ILE A 162 17.89 29.60 -13.74
C ILE A 162 19.15 29.82 -12.92
N LYS A 163 19.69 31.04 -12.87
CA LYS A 163 20.85 31.39 -12.02
C LYS A 163 20.56 31.08 -10.57
N LYS A 164 19.36 31.41 -10.09
CA LYS A 164 18.93 31.10 -8.74
C LYS A 164 18.89 29.60 -8.46
N LEU A 165 18.35 28.79 -9.38
CA LEU A 165 18.28 27.33 -9.22
C LEU A 165 19.65 26.66 -9.20
N PHE A 166 20.59 27.10 -10.03
CA PHE A 166 21.96 26.57 -9.99
C PHE A 166 22.72 27.00 -8.75
N ARG A 167 22.52 28.24 -8.27
CA ARG A 167 23.19 28.75 -7.07
C ARG A 167 22.61 28.20 -5.79
N ASP A 168 21.29 28.22 -5.63
CA ASP A 168 20.61 27.95 -4.36
C ASP A 168 20.02 26.53 -4.28
N GLY A 169 19.86 25.86 -5.46
CA GLY A 169 19.09 24.63 -5.60
C GLY A 169 17.58 24.87 -5.58
N ALA A 170 16.78 23.83 -5.89
CA ALA A 170 15.34 23.87 -5.72
C ALA A 170 14.95 23.51 -4.28
N PRO A 171 14.00 24.23 -3.66
CA PRO A 171 13.55 23.91 -2.30
C PRO A 171 12.81 22.58 -2.28
N ALA A 172 13.05 21.78 -1.25
CA ALA A 172 12.45 20.47 -1.07
C ALA A 172 12.34 20.10 0.43
N ASP A 173 11.74 21.01 1.22
CA ASP A 173 11.42 20.76 2.63
C ASP A 173 9.99 20.23 2.72
N PHE A 174 9.82 18.94 2.90
CA PHE A 174 8.54 18.23 2.92
C PHE A 174 8.56 17.13 3.97
N ILE A 175 7.39 16.65 4.33
CA ILE A 175 7.24 15.42 5.13
C ILE A 175 7.05 14.24 4.19
N LEU A 176 7.90 13.23 4.34
CA LEU A 176 7.78 11.97 3.62
C LEU A 176 6.79 11.05 4.34
N ILE A 177 5.82 10.53 3.59
CA ILE A 177 4.98 9.42 4.02
C ILE A 177 5.14 8.30 2.98
N GLY A 178 5.80 7.22 3.37
CA GLY A 178 5.87 6.00 2.57
C GLY A 178 4.76 5.04 2.98
N ALA A 179 4.09 4.40 2.03
CA ALA A 179 3.20 3.28 2.28
C ALA A 179 3.79 2.00 1.72
N THR A 180 3.55 0.88 2.35
CA THR A 180 4.07 -0.42 1.91
C THR A 180 3.16 -1.56 2.36
N THR A 181 3.15 -2.62 1.55
CA THR A 181 2.56 -3.93 1.90
C THR A 181 3.60 -4.92 2.41
N ARG A 182 4.88 -4.54 2.42
CA ARG A 182 5.99 -5.36 2.96
C ARG A 182 6.05 -5.27 4.48
N GLU A 183 6.65 -6.27 5.09
CA GLU A 183 6.94 -6.27 6.52
C GLU A 183 8.11 -5.31 6.85
N PRO A 184 8.19 -4.78 8.10
CA PRO A 184 9.22 -3.83 8.50
C PRO A 184 10.65 -4.29 8.24
N GLN A 185 10.94 -5.58 8.43
CA GLN A 185 12.28 -6.15 8.19
C GLN A 185 12.69 -6.18 6.73
N GLU A 186 11.76 -6.07 5.78
CA GLU A 186 12.01 -6.03 4.34
C GLU A 186 12.28 -4.61 3.83
N ILE A 187 12.05 -3.59 4.66
CA ILE A 187 12.27 -2.20 4.30
C ILE A 187 13.70 -1.78 4.64
N ASN A 188 14.30 -1.00 3.74
CA ASN A 188 15.66 -0.51 3.91
C ASN A 188 15.86 0.18 5.28
N PRO A 189 16.82 -0.28 6.11
CA PRO A 189 17.06 0.28 7.44
C PRO A 189 17.36 1.78 7.45
N ALA A 190 17.97 2.31 6.39
CA ALA A 190 18.33 3.73 6.30
C ALA A 190 17.11 4.64 6.28
N ILE A 191 16.02 4.24 5.61
CA ILE A 191 14.76 5.00 5.64
C ILE A 191 13.97 4.75 6.91
N ARG A 192 13.95 3.50 7.41
CA ARG A 192 13.25 3.16 8.65
C ARG A 192 13.76 3.96 9.85
N SER A 193 15.08 4.15 9.95
CA SER A 193 15.70 4.91 11.05
C SER A 193 15.32 6.39 11.07
N ARG A 194 14.80 6.93 9.98
CA ARG A 194 14.39 8.34 9.83
C ARG A 194 12.89 8.54 9.94
N CYS A 195 12.11 7.47 9.95
CA CYS A 195 10.66 7.51 9.92
C CYS A 195 10.06 6.90 11.19
N ALA A 196 8.96 7.47 11.66
CA ALA A 196 8.09 6.79 12.60
C ALA A 196 7.23 5.76 11.84
N GLU A 197 6.80 4.72 12.52
CA GLU A 197 6.05 3.62 11.92
C GLU A 197 4.58 3.66 12.39
N VAL A 198 3.66 3.42 11.46
CA VAL A 198 2.22 3.30 11.73
C VAL A 198 1.70 2.07 11.04
N PHE A 199 0.95 1.24 11.76
CA PHE A 199 0.44 -0.04 11.27
C PHE A 199 -1.06 0.04 11.05
N PHE A 200 -1.48 -0.28 9.83
CA PHE A 200 -2.88 -0.45 9.43
C PHE A 200 -3.23 -1.93 9.49
N GLU A 201 -4.32 -2.23 10.17
CA GLU A 201 -4.77 -3.60 10.34
C GLU A 201 -5.55 -4.10 9.10
N PRO A 202 -5.58 -5.42 8.86
CA PRO A 202 -6.49 -6.01 7.90
C PRO A 202 -7.94 -5.64 8.23
N LEU A 203 -8.74 -5.36 7.21
CA LEU A 203 -10.16 -5.11 7.39
C LEU A 203 -10.88 -6.41 7.82
N ARG A 204 -11.85 -6.27 8.71
CA ARG A 204 -12.77 -7.35 9.07
C ARG A 204 -13.98 -7.36 8.12
N PRO A 205 -14.72 -8.45 8.01
CA PRO A 205 -15.92 -8.51 7.19
C PRO A 205 -16.89 -7.36 7.47
N GLU A 206 -17.11 -7.00 8.75
CA GLU A 206 -17.99 -5.90 9.15
C GLU A 206 -17.49 -4.53 8.68
N ASP A 207 -16.16 -4.36 8.62
CA ASP A 207 -15.54 -3.13 8.10
C ASP A 207 -15.79 -3.01 6.60
N VAL A 208 -15.64 -4.13 5.86
CA VAL A 208 -15.93 -4.18 4.41
C VAL A 208 -17.40 -3.89 4.12
N GLU A 209 -18.32 -4.49 4.88
CA GLU A 209 -19.75 -4.20 4.77
C GLU A 209 -20.06 -2.72 4.97
N THR A 210 -19.44 -2.10 5.98
CA THR A 210 -19.61 -0.67 6.26
C THR A 210 -19.07 0.17 5.10
N ILE A 211 -17.90 -0.17 4.53
CA ILE A 211 -17.34 0.50 3.36
C ILE A 211 -18.28 0.41 2.16
N VAL A 212 -18.86 -0.77 1.91
CA VAL A 212 -19.80 -1.00 0.82
C VAL A 212 -21.08 -0.17 1.01
N LYS A 213 -21.66 -0.15 2.22
CA LYS A 213 -22.85 0.64 2.55
C LYS A 213 -22.58 2.13 2.35
N ASN A 214 -21.44 2.64 2.83
CA ASN A 214 -21.05 4.05 2.63
C ASN A 214 -20.82 4.39 1.15
N ALA A 215 -20.25 3.47 0.37
CA ALA A 215 -20.07 3.66 -1.06
C ALA A 215 -21.40 3.66 -1.82
N ALA A 216 -22.31 2.77 -1.47
CA ALA A 216 -23.67 2.73 -2.05
C ALA A 216 -24.46 4.03 -1.77
N GLU A 217 -24.37 4.56 -0.56
CA GLU A 217 -24.96 5.83 -0.20
C GLU A 217 -24.41 7.00 -1.03
N LYS A 218 -23.09 7.08 -1.20
CA LYS A 218 -22.43 8.08 -2.06
C LYS A 218 -22.86 7.96 -3.53
N LEU A 219 -23.06 6.76 -4.02
CA LEU A 219 -23.57 6.48 -5.37
C LEU A 219 -25.09 6.66 -5.49
N LYS A 220 -25.80 6.89 -4.37
CA LYS A 220 -27.26 6.94 -4.29
C LYS A 220 -27.92 5.66 -4.80
N VAL A 221 -27.37 4.52 -4.44
CA VAL A 221 -27.80 3.19 -4.82
C VAL A 221 -28.32 2.46 -3.60
N SER A 222 -29.49 1.82 -3.72
CA SER A 222 -30.05 0.95 -2.69
C SER A 222 -29.56 -0.47 -2.87
N LEU A 223 -29.25 -1.13 -1.78
CA LEU A 223 -28.85 -2.53 -1.76
C LEU A 223 -29.97 -3.39 -1.19
N GLU A 224 -30.20 -4.57 -1.79
CA GLU A 224 -30.97 -5.62 -1.13
C GLU A 224 -30.24 -6.11 0.12
N ASP A 225 -31.01 -6.47 1.15
CA ASP A 225 -30.44 -7.02 2.39
C ASP A 225 -29.55 -8.22 2.09
N GLY A 226 -28.35 -8.23 2.67
CA GLY A 226 -27.35 -9.27 2.47
C GLY A 226 -26.40 -9.06 1.29
N VAL A 227 -26.53 -7.99 0.48
CA VAL A 227 -25.61 -7.69 -0.62
C VAL A 227 -24.25 -7.24 -0.08
N ALA A 228 -24.21 -6.41 0.96
CA ALA A 228 -22.95 -5.98 1.55
C ALA A 228 -22.18 -7.13 2.19
N GLU A 229 -22.89 -8.00 2.90
CA GLU A 229 -22.36 -9.25 3.47
C GLU A 229 -21.80 -10.16 2.38
N MET A 230 -22.53 -10.33 1.27
CA MET A 230 -22.02 -11.10 0.13
C MET A 230 -20.71 -10.54 -0.43
N ILE A 231 -20.57 -9.23 -0.53
CA ILE A 231 -19.32 -8.61 -1.01
C ILE A 231 -18.18 -8.89 -0.04
N SER A 232 -18.40 -8.84 1.26
CA SER A 232 -17.38 -9.15 2.27
C SER A 232 -16.92 -10.59 2.24
N GLU A 233 -17.74 -11.52 1.74
CA GLU A 233 -17.35 -12.92 1.50
C GLU A 233 -16.37 -13.09 0.33
N TYR A 234 -16.38 -12.18 -0.64
CA TYR A 234 -15.50 -12.24 -1.81
C TYR A 234 -14.18 -11.51 -1.63
N THR A 235 -14.11 -10.52 -0.76
CA THR A 235 -12.89 -9.72 -0.58
C THR A 235 -12.81 -9.04 0.78
N MET A 236 -11.59 -8.98 1.31
CA MET A 236 -11.25 -8.20 2.53
C MET A 236 -10.57 -6.86 2.19
N GLU A 237 -10.51 -6.50 0.91
CA GLU A 237 -9.90 -5.26 0.46
C GLU A 237 -10.99 -4.22 0.14
N GLY A 238 -10.99 -3.08 0.83
CA GLY A 238 -11.99 -2.04 0.64
C GLY A 238 -12.09 -1.53 -0.80
N ARG A 239 -10.96 -1.38 -1.51
CA ARG A 239 -10.94 -0.96 -2.92
C ARG A 239 -11.63 -1.98 -3.82
N LYS A 240 -11.30 -3.26 -3.66
CA LYS A 240 -11.94 -4.34 -4.44
C LYS A 240 -13.43 -4.46 -4.14
N ALA A 241 -13.83 -4.27 -2.88
CA ALA A 241 -15.24 -4.28 -2.48
C ALA A 241 -16.03 -3.17 -3.17
N VAL A 242 -15.49 -1.94 -3.19
CA VAL A 242 -16.12 -0.80 -3.89
C VAL A 242 -16.16 -1.02 -5.40
N ASN A 243 -15.11 -1.57 -6.00
CA ASN A 243 -15.11 -1.90 -7.43
C ASN A 243 -16.17 -2.94 -7.76
N LEU A 244 -16.30 -4.00 -6.93
CA LEU A 244 -17.30 -5.03 -7.12
C LEU A 244 -18.73 -4.47 -7.01
N LEU A 245 -18.96 -3.53 -6.10
CA LEU A 245 -20.21 -2.78 -6.00
C LEU A 245 -20.48 -1.97 -7.28
N ALA A 246 -19.48 -1.26 -7.79
CA ALA A 246 -19.59 -0.47 -9.01
C ALA A 246 -19.89 -1.34 -10.25
N ASP A 247 -19.26 -2.50 -10.34
CA ASP A 247 -19.50 -3.47 -11.40
C ASP A 247 -20.93 -4.01 -11.35
N ALA A 248 -21.43 -4.34 -10.15
CA ALA A 248 -22.81 -4.78 -9.95
C ALA A 248 -23.82 -3.67 -10.30
N TYR A 249 -23.52 -2.42 -9.96
CA TYR A 249 -24.32 -1.28 -10.37
C TYR A 249 -24.35 -1.11 -11.88
N SER A 250 -23.20 -1.21 -12.55
CA SER A 250 -23.09 -1.10 -14.00
C SER A 250 -23.91 -2.20 -14.72
N LEU A 251 -23.88 -3.43 -14.20
CA LEU A 251 -24.70 -4.51 -14.70
C LEU A 251 -26.18 -4.24 -14.52
N ALA A 252 -26.60 -3.75 -13.35
CA ALA A 252 -27.99 -3.40 -13.06
C ALA A 252 -28.54 -2.31 -14.01
N VAL A 253 -27.73 -1.27 -14.27
CA VAL A 253 -28.07 -0.19 -15.20
C VAL A 253 -28.18 -0.69 -16.63
N TYR A 254 -27.23 -1.51 -17.06
CA TYR A 254 -27.23 -2.10 -18.41
C TYR A 254 -28.48 -2.95 -18.67
N GLU A 255 -28.86 -3.81 -17.72
CA GLU A 255 -30.05 -4.66 -17.85
C GLU A 255 -31.38 -3.87 -17.78
N ALA A 256 -31.38 -2.75 -17.10
CA ALA A 256 -32.54 -1.85 -17.05
C ALA A 256 -32.67 -0.96 -18.30
N GLY A 257 -31.80 -1.11 -19.31
CA GLY A 257 -31.83 -0.29 -20.52
C GLY A 257 -31.49 1.18 -20.27
N GLY A 258 -30.67 1.49 -19.25
CA GLY A 258 -30.27 2.85 -18.90
C GLY A 258 -31.28 3.65 -18.08
N ALA A 259 -32.48 3.12 -17.81
CA ALA A 259 -33.49 3.74 -16.98
C ALA A 259 -33.27 3.38 -15.50
N GLY A 260 -32.64 4.26 -14.78
CA GLY A 260 -32.61 4.52 -13.35
C GLY A 260 -33.04 3.45 -12.34
N LYS A 261 -32.54 2.22 -12.40
CA LYS A 261 -32.63 1.30 -11.28
C LYS A 261 -31.43 1.52 -10.35
N ASN A 262 -31.58 2.41 -9.39
CA ASN A 262 -30.61 2.59 -8.31
C ASN A 262 -30.74 1.49 -7.24
N PHE A 263 -30.86 0.22 -7.68
CA PHE A 263 -31.06 -0.91 -6.79
C PHE A 263 -30.22 -2.12 -7.26
N ILE A 264 -29.46 -2.68 -6.33
CA ILE A 264 -28.63 -3.88 -6.56
C ILE A 264 -29.24 -5.04 -5.77
N SER A 265 -29.68 -6.07 -6.48
CA SER A 265 -30.18 -7.31 -5.88
C SER A 265 -29.06 -8.32 -5.64
N ARG A 266 -29.30 -9.30 -4.76
CA ARG A 266 -28.41 -10.45 -4.54
C ARG A 266 -28.12 -11.21 -5.83
N GLU A 267 -29.12 -11.30 -6.72
CA GLU A 267 -28.96 -12.01 -8.00
C GLU A 267 -28.00 -11.27 -8.93
N ILE A 268 -28.13 -9.95 -9.05
CA ILE A 268 -27.18 -9.13 -9.82
C ILE A 268 -25.77 -9.28 -9.23
N MET A 269 -25.64 -9.25 -7.91
CA MET A 269 -24.35 -9.39 -7.24
C MET A 269 -23.72 -10.76 -7.52
N ARG A 270 -24.49 -11.87 -7.42
CA ARG A 270 -23.99 -13.22 -7.77
C ARG A 270 -23.52 -13.31 -9.21
N ARG A 271 -24.26 -12.73 -10.14
CA ARG A 271 -23.89 -12.73 -11.57
C ARG A 271 -22.65 -11.92 -11.83
N THR A 272 -22.50 -10.78 -11.17
CA THR A 272 -21.28 -9.95 -11.22
C THR A 272 -20.07 -10.75 -10.71
N ALA A 273 -20.19 -11.36 -9.53
CA ALA A 273 -19.12 -12.18 -8.95
C ALA A 273 -18.73 -13.37 -9.85
N ARG A 274 -19.70 -14.05 -10.45
CA ARG A 274 -19.44 -15.12 -11.42
C ARG A 274 -18.75 -14.61 -12.69
N GLY A 275 -19.18 -13.47 -13.21
CA GLY A 275 -18.56 -12.84 -14.39
C GLY A 275 -17.10 -12.47 -14.14
N SER A 276 -16.77 -12.03 -12.95
CA SER A 276 -15.40 -11.72 -12.49
C SER A 276 -14.63 -12.95 -12.00
N ARG A 277 -15.20 -14.15 -12.06
CA ARG A 277 -14.63 -15.42 -11.59
C ARG A 277 -14.16 -15.37 -10.12
N LEU A 278 -14.86 -14.62 -9.31
CA LEU A 278 -14.54 -14.52 -7.88
C LEU A 278 -15.01 -15.77 -7.16
N THR A 279 -14.17 -16.24 -6.24
CA THR A 279 -14.50 -17.34 -5.33
C THR A 279 -14.73 -16.78 -3.94
N VAL A 280 -15.75 -17.32 -3.26
CA VAL A 280 -16.02 -16.97 -1.86
C VAL A 280 -14.83 -17.44 -1.01
N SER A 281 -14.29 -16.53 -0.21
CA SER A 281 -13.30 -16.86 0.80
C SER A 281 -14.04 -17.54 1.96
N HIS A 282 -14.08 -18.85 1.95
CA HIS A 282 -14.63 -19.58 3.09
C HIS A 282 -13.70 -19.42 4.29
N HIS A 283 -14.13 -18.65 5.26
CA HIS A 283 -13.54 -18.74 6.60
C HIS A 283 -13.92 -20.12 7.16
N LYS A 284 -12.98 -21.08 7.09
CA LYS A 284 -13.16 -22.38 7.72
C LYS A 284 -13.21 -22.14 9.23
N MET A 285 -14.38 -22.32 9.80
CA MET A 285 -14.56 -22.34 11.26
C MET A 285 -14.32 -23.75 11.76
N ALA A 286 -13.70 -23.85 12.94
CA ALA A 286 -13.57 -25.12 13.61
C ALA A 286 -14.95 -25.71 13.91
N SER A 287 -15.09 -27.02 13.73
CA SER A 287 -16.29 -27.75 14.16
C SER A 287 -16.48 -27.65 15.67
N ASP A 288 -17.72 -27.50 16.13
CA ASP A 288 -18.04 -27.54 17.55
C ASP A 288 -17.83 -28.95 18.18
N VAL A 289 -17.64 -29.94 17.32
CA VAL A 289 -17.39 -31.32 17.73
C VAL A 289 -15.93 -31.68 17.46
N PRO A 290 -15.15 -32.08 18.47
CA PRO A 290 -13.79 -32.52 18.26
C PRO A 290 -13.73 -33.79 17.39
N GLU A 291 -12.90 -33.76 16.36
CA GLU A 291 -12.66 -34.89 15.47
C GLU A 291 -11.22 -35.39 15.61
N VAL A 292 -11.07 -36.73 15.71
CA VAL A 292 -9.73 -37.31 15.74
C VAL A 292 -9.09 -37.28 14.36
N GLY A 293 -7.88 -36.76 14.30
CA GLY A 293 -7.15 -36.65 13.05
C GLY A 293 -7.44 -35.36 12.27
N HIS A 294 -8.17 -34.41 12.86
CA HIS A 294 -8.46 -33.13 12.26
C HIS A 294 -8.13 -31.99 13.20
N VAL A 295 -7.33 -31.01 12.73
CA VAL A 295 -6.94 -29.85 13.52
C VAL A 295 -6.74 -28.63 12.59
N PHE A 296 -7.05 -27.44 13.08
CA PHE A 296 -6.75 -26.20 12.40
C PHE A 296 -5.41 -25.63 12.91
N GLY A 297 -4.45 -25.51 12.00
CA GLY A 297 -3.23 -24.76 12.22
C GLY A 297 -3.47 -23.26 11.94
N LEU A 298 -2.72 -22.41 12.63
CA LEU A 298 -2.70 -20.97 12.35
C LEU A 298 -1.48 -20.65 11.50
N GLY A 299 -1.71 -20.03 10.36
CA GLY A 299 -0.68 -19.52 9.49
C GLY A 299 -0.67 -18.01 9.46
N VAL A 300 0.50 -17.41 9.25
CA VAL A 300 0.67 -15.97 9.02
C VAL A 300 1.30 -15.76 7.66
N SER A 301 0.73 -14.88 6.86
CA SER A 301 1.29 -14.47 5.57
C SER A 301 1.17 -12.94 5.48
N GLY A 302 2.31 -12.26 5.56
CA GLY A 302 2.33 -10.80 5.64
C GLY A 302 1.55 -10.29 6.85
N PHE A 303 0.60 -9.40 6.62
CA PHE A 303 -0.27 -8.83 7.67
C PHE A 303 -1.56 -9.63 7.93
N SER A 304 -1.74 -10.77 7.25
CA SER A 304 -2.97 -11.58 7.35
C SER A 304 -2.71 -12.89 8.05
N GLY A 305 -3.60 -13.24 8.97
CA GLY A 305 -3.71 -14.58 9.53
C GLY A 305 -4.55 -15.48 8.60
N SER A 306 -4.22 -16.76 8.57
CA SER A 306 -5.00 -17.76 7.86
C SER A 306 -5.15 -19.03 8.69
N THR A 307 -6.24 -19.76 8.51
CA THR A 307 -6.41 -21.09 9.05
C THR A 307 -6.01 -22.13 8.02
N ILE A 308 -5.19 -23.09 8.44
CA ILE A 308 -4.75 -24.22 7.62
C ILE A 308 -5.40 -25.46 8.20
N GLU A 309 -6.21 -26.14 7.42
CA GLU A 309 -6.82 -27.42 7.81
C GLU A 309 -5.79 -28.53 7.66
N ILE A 310 -5.54 -29.24 8.73
CA ILE A 310 -4.59 -30.33 8.81
C ILE A 310 -5.37 -31.62 9.11
N GLU A 311 -5.35 -32.54 8.17
CA GLU A 311 -5.96 -33.86 8.33
C GLU A 311 -4.89 -34.92 8.45
N ALA A 312 -5.09 -35.85 9.39
CA ALA A 312 -4.20 -36.98 9.61
C ALA A 312 -5.00 -38.26 9.70
N ALA A 313 -4.59 -39.25 8.92
CA ALA A 313 -5.15 -40.60 8.98
C ALA A 313 -4.06 -41.60 9.36
N ALA A 314 -4.38 -42.49 10.27
CA ALA A 314 -3.48 -43.56 10.72
C ALA A 314 -3.99 -44.92 10.27
N TYR A 315 -3.09 -45.71 9.73
CA TYR A 315 -3.35 -47.07 9.28
C TYR A 315 -2.35 -48.02 9.96
N PRO A 316 -2.76 -49.28 10.26
CA PRO A 316 -1.83 -50.26 10.77
C PRO A 316 -0.64 -50.48 9.83
N ALA A 317 0.57 -50.45 10.39
CA ALA A 317 1.75 -50.81 9.62
C ALA A 317 1.74 -52.30 9.26
N LYS A 318 2.26 -52.68 8.09
CA LYS A 318 2.34 -54.08 7.65
C LYS A 318 3.24 -54.93 8.55
N GLU A 319 4.23 -54.32 9.17
CA GLU A 319 5.19 -54.94 10.07
C GLU A 319 5.30 -54.12 11.37
N ALA A 320 5.29 -54.79 12.51
CA ALA A 320 5.43 -54.12 13.81
C ALA A 320 6.75 -53.32 13.87
N GLY A 321 6.67 -52.07 14.31
CA GLY A 321 7.85 -51.20 14.45
C GLY A 321 8.32 -50.52 13.19
N LYS A 322 7.65 -50.70 12.02
CA LYS A 322 7.98 -50.05 10.73
C LYS A 322 6.96 -49.01 10.29
N GLY A 323 6.43 -48.25 11.25
CA GLY A 323 5.57 -47.11 10.92
C GLY A 323 6.35 -45.98 10.16
N THR A 324 5.70 -45.40 9.18
CA THR A 324 6.27 -44.30 8.38
C THR A 324 5.30 -43.13 8.33
N LEU A 325 5.85 -41.91 8.32
CA LEU A 325 5.07 -40.71 8.11
C LEU A 325 5.03 -40.36 6.62
N HIS A 326 3.82 -40.20 6.08
CA HIS A 326 3.61 -39.77 4.72
C HIS A 326 3.00 -38.38 4.69
N PHE A 327 3.44 -37.57 3.74
CA PHE A 327 2.94 -36.20 3.54
C PHE A 327 2.39 -36.07 2.13
N ASN A 328 1.43 -35.17 1.94
CA ASN A 328 1.04 -34.77 0.60
C ASN A 328 2.18 -34.01 -0.09
N ASN A 329 2.17 -33.97 -1.43
CA ASN A 329 3.22 -33.34 -2.22
C ASN A 329 3.27 -31.80 -2.06
N THR A 330 2.25 -31.19 -1.50
CA THR A 330 2.15 -29.74 -1.27
C THR A 330 2.79 -29.31 0.06
N ALA A 331 3.11 -30.25 0.96
CA ALA A 331 3.76 -29.93 2.23
C ALA A 331 5.21 -29.46 2.00
N GLY A 332 5.52 -28.21 2.39
CA GLY A 332 6.86 -27.67 2.38
C GLY A 332 7.77 -28.34 3.42
N SER A 333 9.08 -28.10 3.33
CA SER A 333 10.08 -28.66 4.25
C SER A 333 9.79 -28.34 5.71
N MET A 334 9.43 -27.09 6.01
CA MET A 334 9.12 -26.64 7.38
C MET A 334 7.93 -27.41 7.98
N ALA A 335 6.86 -27.66 7.20
CA ALA A 335 5.73 -28.46 7.67
C ALA A 335 6.11 -29.90 7.97
N LYS A 336 6.94 -30.51 7.10
CA LYS A 336 7.46 -31.88 7.31
C LYS A 336 8.30 -31.99 8.57
N ASP A 337 9.19 -31.03 8.81
CA ASP A 337 10.04 -30.98 10.00
C ASP A 337 9.21 -30.78 11.29
N SER A 338 8.19 -29.91 11.22
CA SER A 338 7.27 -29.68 12.35
C SER A 338 6.49 -30.93 12.73
N VAL A 339 5.96 -31.65 11.74
CA VAL A 339 5.22 -32.92 12.00
C VAL A 339 6.16 -34.01 12.49
N ALA A 340 7.37 -34.13 11.95
CA ALA A 340 8.36 -35.10 12.42
C ALA A 340 8.75 -34.84 13.88
N THR A 341 8.91 -33.55 14.24
CA THR A 341 9.16 -33.14 15.63
C THR A 341 7.97 -33.46 16.53
N ALA A 342 6.74 -33.15 16.11
CA ALA A 342 5.52 -33.46 16.85
C ALA A 342 5.36 -34.97 17.06
N ALA A 343 5.60 -35.79 16.03
CA ALA A 343 5.58 -37.24 16.14
C ALA A 343 6.61 -37.77 17.18
N SER A 344 7.79 -37.17 17.22
CA SER A 344 8.83 -37.53 18.19
C SER A 344 8.41 -37.17 19.63
N VAL A 345 7.72 -36.05 19.83
CA VAL A 345 7.17 -35.65 21.13
C VAL A 345 6.08 -36.62 21.56
N VAL A 346 5.15 -36.97 20.65
CA VAL A 346 4.06 -37.91 20.95
C VAL A 346 4.60 -39.31 21.33
N ARG A 347 5.59 -39.83 20.59
CA ARG A 347 6.28 -41.07 20.91
C ARG A 347 6.84 -41.05 22.32
N ARG A 348 7.48 -39.96 22.71
CA ARG A 348 8.11 -39.79 24.02
C ARG A 348 7.08 -39.69 25.15
N LEU A 349 5.91 -39.08 24.91
CA LEU A 349 4.86 -38.91 25.90
C LEU A 349 3.98 -40.18 26.09
N THR A 350 3.84 -40.96 25.03
CA THR A 350 2.91 -42.12 25.03
C THR A 350 3.60 -43.45 25.18
N ASP A 351 4.93 -43.50 25.13
CA ASP A 351 5.74 -44.73 25.11
C ASP A 351 5.34 -45.71 23.99
N LYS A 352 4.65 -45.20 22.97
CA LYS A 352 4.21 -45.97 21.80
C LYS A 352 5.09 -45.66 20.60
N ASN A 353 5.60 -46.70 19.95
CA ASN A 353 6.15 -46.56 18.59
C ASN A 353 5.00 -46.34 17.58
N LEU A 354 4.89 -45.11 17.13
CA LEU A 354 3.98 -44.72 16.04
C LEU A 354 4.55 -45.17 14.71
#